data_6a21552fa61091c548fc010eaefae5bd
#
_entry.id   6a21552fa61091c548fc010eaefae5bd
#
_cell.length_a   1.000
_cell.length_b   1.000
_cell.length_c   1.000
_cell.angle_alpha   90.00
_cell.angle_beta   90.00
_cell.angle_gamma   90.00
#
_symmetry.space_group_name_H-M   'P 1'
#
loop_
_entity.id
_entity.type
_entity.pdbx_description
1 polymer ?
#
loop_
_entity_poly.entity_id
_entity_poly.type
_entity_poly.pdbx_seq_one_letter_code
_entity_poly.pdbx_strand_id
1 'polypeptide(L)'
;LFDLGCEWNYYCSDISRTFPINGKFTDRQRDVYQAVLDAQLATIEIIKPGVPLQDVNEFARRKLAEGCKKLGLIEKDEELSKYYYHGIGHYLGLDTHDVGGRGGVLQPGMVITIEPGLYIAEEGIGIRIEDDILVTKDGHENLSKDIIKSVEDIENFMGSQR
;
A
#
# COMPACT_ATOMS: atom_id res chain seq x y z
N LEU A 1 -1.49 5.96 -11.73
CA LEU A 1 -2.08 5.54 -10.47
C LEU A 1 -3.59 5.74 -10.54
N PHE A 2 -4.35 4.77 -10.11
CA PHE A 2 -5.78 4.83 -9.85
C PHE A 2 -6.03 4.51 -8.40
N ASP A 3 -6.99 5.20 -7.83
CA ASP A 3 -7.51 5.04 -6.49
C ASP A 3 -9.03 4.95 -6.64
N LEU A 4 -9.57 3.75 -6.44
CA LEU A 4 -10.94 3.40 -6.79
C LEU A 4 -11.55 2.55 -5.70
N GLY A 5 -12.77 2.89 -5.32
CA GLY A 5 -13.58 2.11 -4.40
C GLY A 5 -14.99 1.87 -4.93
N CYS A 6 -15.69 1.00 -4.26
CA CYS A 6 -17.13 0.82 -4.44
C CYS A 6 -17.80 0.72 -3.06
N GLU A 7 -19.11 0.80 -3.06
CA GLU A 7 -19.94 0.54 -1.89
C GLU A 7 -20.84 -0.65 -2.18
N TRP A 8 -20.92 -1.55 -1.22
CA TRP A 8 -21.87 -2.66 -1.24
C TRP A 8 -22.54 -2.81 0.11
N ASN A 9 -23.86 -2.69 0.15
CA ASN A 9 -24.65 -2.73 1.39
C ASN A 9 -24.13 -1.75 2.45
N TYR A 10 -23.82 -0.53 2.04
CA TYR A 10 -23.24 0.55 2.85
C TYR A 10 -21.82 0.33 3.36
N TYR A 11 -21.12 -0.73 2.93
CA TYR A 11 -19.72 -0.97 3.25
C TYR A 11 -18.83 -0.57 2.08
N CYS A 12 -17.83 0.28 2.33
CA CYS A 12 -16.91 0.79 1.33
C CYS A 12 -15.74 -0.17 1.09
N SER A 13 -15.12 -0.05 -0.09
CA SER A 13 -13.79 -0.58 -0.39
C SER A 13 -12.88 0.53 -0.89
N ASP A 14 -11.57 0.36 -0.75
CA ASP A 14 -10.56 1.33 -1.17
C ASP A 14 -9.32 0.64 -1.73
N ILE A 15 -9.05 0.82 -3.01
CA ILE A 15 -8.01 0.08 -3.72
C ILE A 15 -7.19 1.03 -4.61
N SER A 16 -5.90 1.13 -4.32
CA SER A 16 -4.98 1.79 -5.24
C SER A 16 -4.17 0.79 -6.05
N ARG A 17 -4.05 1.05 -7.35
CA ARG A 17 -3.15 0.33 -8.26
C ARG A 17 -2.42 1.33 -9.15
N THR A 18 -1.17 1.03 -9.43
CA THR A 18 -0.35 1.81 -10.38
C THR A 18 0.14 0.89 -11.49
N PHE A 19 0.00 1.31 -12.72
CA PHE A 19 0.46 0.56 -13.89
C PHE A 19 0.93 1.50 -15.01
N PRO A 20 1.84 1.04 -15.87
CA PRO A 20 2.34 1.86 -16.98
C PRO A 20 1.31 1.96 -18.09
N ILE A 21 1.05 3.16 -18.61
CA ILE A 21 0.04 3.40 -19.66
C ILE A 21 0.35 2.58 -20.92
N ASN A 22 1.63 2.39 -21.25
CA ASN A 22 2.06 1.62 -22.41
C ASN A 22 2.13 0.09 -22.16
N GLY A 23 1.69 -0.37 -20.97
CA GLY A 23 1.65 -1.79 -20.60
C GLY A 23 2.99 -2.41 -20.22
N LYS A 24 4.07 -1.62 -20.10
CA LYS A 24 5.39 -2.10 -19.72
C LYS A 24 6.12 -1.10 -18.84
N PHE A 25 6.60 -1.54 -17.69
CA PHE A 25 7.42 -0.72 -16.80
C PHE A 25 8.82 -0.50 -17.43
N THR A 26 9.35 0.71 -17.31
CA THR A 26 10.79 0.93 -17.45
C THR A 26 11.54 0.31 -16.27
N ASP A 27 12.85 0.09 -16.38
CA ASP A 27 13.63 -0.48 -15.28
C ASP A 27 13.50 0.37 -14.01
N ARG A 28 13.58 1.70 -14.13
CA ARG A 28 13.41 2.60 -12.97
C ARG A 28 12.01 2.54 -12.36
N GLN A 29 10.95 2.52 -13.17
CA GLN A 29 9.58 2.36 -12.68
C GLN A 29 9.40 1.02 -11.97
N ARG A 30 9.97 -0.05 -12.51
CA ARG A 30 9.96 -1.39 -11.91
C ARG A 30 10.64 -1.41 -10.55
N ASP A 31 11.82 -0.80 -10.44
CA ASP A 31 12.57 -0.75 -9.19
C ASP A 31 11.79 0.01 -8.10
N VAL A 32 11.21 1.17 -8.44
CA VAL A 32 10.39 1.94 -7.49
C VAL A 32 9.10 1.19 -7.14
N TYR A 33 8.44 0.57 -8.13
CA TYR A 33 7.24 -0.24 -7.91
C TYR A 33 7.51 -1.40 -6.95
N GLN A 34 8.61 -2.12 -7.18
CA GLN A 34 8.98 -3.26 -6.34
C GLN A 34 9.29 -2.83 -4.90
N ALA A 35 9.93 -1.68 -4.70
CA ALA A 35 10.17 -1.15 -3.36
C ALA A 35 8.86 -0.85 -2.60
N VAL A 36 7.85 -0.31 -3.28
CA VAL A 36 6.51 -0.09 -2.69
C VAL A 36 5.80 -1.42 -2.42
N LEU A 37 5.83 -2.36 -3.36
CA LEU A 37 5.21 -3.67 -3.22
C LEU A 37 5.83 -4.47 -2.06
N ASP A 38 7.16 -4.49 -1.96
CA ASP A 38 7.87 -5.17 -0.87
C ASP A 38 7.50 -4.58 0.49
N ALA A 39 7.38 -3.24 0.58
CA ALA A 39 6.96 -2.56 1.80
C ALA A 39 5.51 -2.90 2.16
N GLN A 40 4.60 -2.95 1.18
CA GLN A 40 3.21 -3.34 1.40
C GLN A 40 3.10 -4.77 1.92
N LEU A 41 3.68 -5.73 1.20
CA LEU A 41 3.62 -7.15 1.56
C LEU A 41 4.19 -7.39 2.96
N ALA A 42 5.36 -6.81 3.26
CA ALA A 42 5.97 -6.93 4.59
C ALA A 42 5.09 -6.30 5.69
N THR A 43 4.39 -5.21 5.39
CA THR A 43 3.51 -4.55 6.35
C THR A 43 2.24 -5.36 6.61
N ILE A 44 1.66 -5.97 5.59
CA ILE A 44 0.48 -6.85 5.75
C ILE A 44 0.81 -8.02 6.68
N GLU A 45 1.99 -8.62 6.58
CA GLU A 45 2.41 -9.77 7.40
C GLU A 45 2.43 -9.51 8.91
N ILE A 46 2.56 -8.25 9.34
CA ILE A 46 2.55 -7.93 10.77
C ILE A 46 1.15 -7.62 11.33
N ILE A 47 0.12 -7.59 10.48
CA ILE A 47 -1.26 -7.28 10.88
C ILE A 47 -1.85 -8.44 11.66
N LYS A 48 -2.19 -8.17 12.91
CA LYS A 48 -2.89 -9.11 13.79
C LYS A 48 -3.50 -8.36 14.99
N PRO A 49 -4.42 -8.99 15.73
CA PRO A 49 -4.93 -8.40 16.97
C PRO A 49 -3.82 -8.03 17.95
N GLY A 50 -4.00 -6.90 18.61
CA GLY A 50 -3.06 -6.41 19.63
C GLY A 50 -1.92 -5.53 19.10
N VAL A 51 -1.74 -5.41 17.79
CA VAL A 51 -0.75 -4.51 17.20
C VAL A 51 -1.30 -3.08 17.18
N PRO A 52 -0.58 -2.08 17.71
CA PRO A 52 -0.96 -0.68 17.56
C PRO A 52 -0.86 -0.24 16.09
N LEU A 53 -1.84 0.50 15.60
CA LEU A 53 -1.81 1.04 14.23
C LEU A 53 -0.59 1.97 13.99
N GLN A 54 -0.12 2.63 15.05
CA GLN A 54 1.10 3.42 14.98
C GLN A 54 2.34 2.55 14.67
N ASP A 55 2.44 1.36 15.28
CA ASP A 55 3.57 0.44 15.05
C ASP A 55 3.55 -0.09 13.61
N VAL A 56 2.34 -0.31 13.04
CA VAL A 56 2.18 -0.66 11.62
C VAL A 56 2.72 0.46 10.72
N ASN A 57 2.34 1.70 11.02
CA ASN A 57 2.82 2.86 10.26
C ASN A 57 4.35 3.03 10.35
N GLU A 58 4.92 2.90 11.55
CA GLU A 58 6.37 2.99 11.75
C GLU A 58 7.12 1.85 11.04
N PHE A 59 6.57 0.64 11.05
CA PHE A 59 7.14 -0.50 10.32
C PHE A 59 7.15 -0.25 8.82
N ALA A 60 6.03 0.20 8.25
CA ALA A 60 5.93 0.53 6.83
C ALA A 60 6.93 1.63 6.41
N ARG A 61 7.04 2.69 7.23
CA ARG A 61 8.02 3.77 6.99
C ARG A 61 9.45 3.25 6.94
N ARG A 62 9.83 2.35 7.86
CA ARG A 62 11.16 1.72 7.82
C ARG A 62 11.37 0.92 6.53
N LYS A 63 10.37 0.14 6.10
CA LYS A 63 10.46 -0.63 4.87
C LYS A 63 10.57 0.24 3.63
N LEU A 64 9.81 1.31 3.56
CA LEU A 64 9.95 2.31 2.49
C LEU A 64 11.33 3.00 2.51
N ALA A 65 11.84 3.36 3.69
CA ALA A 65 13.18 3.95 3.81
C ALA A 65 14.28 2.99 3.35
N GLU A 66 14.19 1.69 3.71
CA GLU A 66 15.10 0.64 3.21
C GLU A 66 15.06 0.58 1.66
N GLY A 67 13.86 0.64 1.08
CA GLY A 67 13.66 0.70 -0.38
C GLY A 67 14.28 1.96 -0.99
N CYS A 68 13.98 3.13 -0.43
CA CYS A 68 14.51 4.41 -0.92
C CYS A 68 16.05 4.48 -0.88
N LYS A 69 16.68 3.90 0.15
CA LYS A 69 18.15 3.80 0.21
C LYS A 69 18.72 2.94 -0.91
N LYS A 70 18.11 1.77 -1.19
CA LYS A 70 18.50 0.91 -2.31
C LYS A 70 18.34 1.60 -3.66
N LEU A 71 17.33 2.46 -3.79
CA LEU A 71 17.06 3.24 -5.01
C LEU A 71 17.96 4.47 -5.15
N GLY A 72 18.80 4.77 -4.15
CA GLY A 72 19.66 5.97 -4.12
C GLY A 72 18.90 7.28 -3.93
N LEU A 73 17.68 7.23 -3.39
CA LEU A 73 16.82 8.41 -3.18
C LEU A 73 17.13 9.14 -1.87
N ILE A 74 17.55 8.41 -0.84
CA ILE A 74 17.87 8.95 0.49
C ILE A 74 19.11 8.28 1.07
N GLU A 75 19.78 8.97 1.98
CA GLU A 75 20.89 8.43 2.78
C GLU A 75 20.42 8.09 4.21
N LYS A 76 19.47 8.85 4.74
CA LYS A 76 18.97 8.74 6.10
C LYS A 76 17.45 8.57 6.12
N ASP A 77 16.93 7.85 7.13
CA ASP A 77 15.49 7.54 7.25
C ASP A 77 14.62 8.79 7.38
N GLU A 78 15.14 9.86 7.99
CA GLU A 78 14.41 11.13 8.17
C GLU A 78 14.08 11.80 6.83
N GLU A 79 14.84 11.50 5.78
CA GLU A 79 14.63 12.06 4.44
C GLU A 79 13.46 11.39 3.71
N LEU A 80 12.91 10.28 4.23
CA LEU A 80 11.78 9.58 3.62
C LEU A 80 10.59 10.52 3.38
N SER A 81 10.39 11.50 4.25
CA SER A 81 9.29 12.47 4.12
C SER A 81 9.29 13.29 2.82
N LYS A 82 10.40 13.30 2.08
CA LYS A 82 10.47 13.91 0.74
C LYS A 82 9.66 13.12 -0.30
N TYR A 83 9.52 11.81 -0.09
CA TYR A 83 8.93 10.88 -1.05
C TYR A 83 7.69 10.14 -0.53
N TYR A 84 7.47 10.13 0.79
CA TYR A 84 6.32 9.53 1.46
C TYR A 84 5.81 10.42 2.58
N TYR A 85 4.65 11.04 2.40
CA TYR A 85 4.12 12.11 3.25
C TYR A 85 2.69 11.88 3.75
N HIS A 86 2.19 10.65 3.70
CA HIS A 86 0.90 10.26 4.30
C HIS A 86 1.06 9.07 5.25
N GLY A 87 -0.03 8.62 5.87
CA GLY A 87 -0.07 7.44 6.73
C GLY A 87 -0.09 6.15 5.92
N ILE A 88 0.11 5.02 6.62
CA ILE A 88 0.10 3.70 5.96
C ILE A 88 -1.32 3.24 5.61
N GLY A 89 -2.34 3.84 6.21
CA GLY A 89 -3.72 3.46 5.98
C GLY A 89 -4.67 4.04 7.02
N HIS A 90 -5.93 3.68 6.92
CA HIS A 90 -7.02 4.13 7.76
C HIS A 90 -8.02 3.01 7.99
N TYR A 91 -8.97 3.22 8.90
CA TYR A 91 -10.11 2.33 9.06
C TYR A 91 -11.05 2.48 7.87
N LEU A 92 -11.64 1.37 7.46
CA LEU A 92 -12.56 1.24 6.35
C LEU A 92 -13.86 0.60 6.85
N GLY A 93 -15.00 1.11 6.43
CA GLY A 93 -16.30 0.60 6.87
C GLY A 93 -17.47 1.26 6.17
N LEU A 94 -18.36 1.91 6.94
CA LEU A 94 -19.50 2.64 6.39
C LEU A 94 -19.07 3.93 5.67
N ASP A 95 -17.89 4.43 6.00
CA ASP A 95 -17.21 5.49 5.26
C ASP A 95 -15.87 4.97 4.77
N THR A 96 -15.35 5.53 3.65
CA THR A 96 -14.00 5.20 3.15
C THR A 96 -12.96 5.51 4.21
N HIS A 97 -13.03 6.70 4.83
CA HIS A 97 -12.27 7.04 6.03
C HIS A 97 -13.18 6.89 7.25
N ASP A 98 -13.34 5.67 7.72
CA ASP A 98 -14.29 5.36 8.78
C ASP A 98 -13.82 5.80 10.17
N VAL A 99 -14.73 5.78 11.13
CA VAL A 99 -14.49 6.21 12.51
C VAL A 99 -13.37 5.37 13.14
N GLY A 100 -12.45 6.04 13.80
CA GLY A 100 -11.32 5.44 14.50
C GLY A 100 -10.20 6.45 14.70
N GLY A 101 -9.48 6.33 15.80
CA GLY A 101 -8.34 7.21 16.10
C GLY A 101 -7.04 6.63 15.54
N ARG A 102 -6.08 7.48 15.19
CA ARG A 102 -4.72 7.08 14.75
C ARG A 102 -3.93 6.27 15.80
N GLY A 103 -4.35 6.27 17.05
CA GLY A 103 -3.72 5.56 18.17
C GLY A 103 -4.43 4.25 18.57
N GLY A 104 -5.30 3.71 17.73
CA GLY A 104 -6.02 2.45 18.03
C GLY A 104 -5.13 1.23 18.00
N VAL A 105 -5.53 0.22 18.78
CA VAL A 105 -4.93 -1.13 18.75
C VAL A 105 -5.83 -2.01 17.90
N LEU A 106 -5.26 -2.72 16.94
CA LEU A 106 -6.00 -3.60 16.03
C LEU A 106 -6.76 -4.69 16.80
N GLN A 107 -8.02 -4.87 16.44
CA GLN A 107 -8.91 -5.88 17.04
C GLN A 107 -9.57 -6.71 15.94
N PRO A 108 -9.95 -7.96 16.25
CA PRO A 108 -10.69 -8.79 15.28
C PRO A 108 -11.96 -8.09 14.78
N GLY A 109 -12.20 -8.18 13.47
CA GLY A 109 -13.33 -7.55 12.80
C GLY A 109 -13.06 -6.15 12.27
N MET A 110 -11.94 -5.52 12.61
CA MET A 110 -11.53 -4.26 11.98
C MET A 110 -11.07 -4.50 10.55
N VAL A 111 -11.47 -3.61 9.64
CA VAL A 111 -10.91 -3.51 8.28
C VAL A 111 -10.09 -2.23 8.21
N ILE A 112 -8.88 -2.34 7.67
CA ILE A 112 -7.97 -1.22 7.47
C ILE A 112 -7.38 -1.28 6.06
N THR A 113 -7.02 -0.13 5.51
CA THR A 113 -6.21 -0.07 4.28
C THR A 113 -4.74 -0.22 4.61
N ILE A 114 -3.95 -0.79 3.69
CA ILE A 114 -2.48 -0.79 3.70
C ILE A 114 -2.00 -0.27 2.36
N GLU A 115 -1.57 1.00 2.35
CA GLU A 115 -1.41 1.82 1.14
C GLU A 115 -0.04 2.55 1.05
N PRO A 116 1.09 1.87 1.21
CA PRO A 116 2.38 2.54 1.03
C PRO A 116 2.51 3.14 -0.36
N GLY A 117 3.22 4.27 -0.46
CA GLY A 117 3.50 4.92 -1.73
C GLY A 117 4.85 5.61 -1.75
N LEU A 118 5.37 5.84 -2.96
CA LEU A 118 6.53 6.68 -3.22
C LEU A 118 6.22 7.65 -4.35
N TYR A 119 6.50 8.93 -4.12
CA TYR A 119 6.19 10.02 -5.04
C TYR A 119 7.46 10.82 -5.34
N ILE A 120 8.06 10.56 -6.51
CA ILE A 120 9.34 11.12 -6.95
C ILE A 120 9.05 12.17 -8.03
N ALA A 121 8.82 13.41 -7.59
CA ALA A 121 8.42 14.50 -8.49
C ALA A 121 9.45 14.76 -9.58
N GLU A 122 10.74 14.66 -9.25
CA GLU A 122 11.86 14.90 -10.16
C GLU A 122 11.91 13.89 -11.31
N GLU A 123 11.37 12.68 -11.09
CA GLU A 123 11.32 11.61 -12.09
C GLU A 123 9.92 11.46 -12.70
N GLY A 124 8.91 12.21 -12.23
CA GLY A 124 7.52 12.08 -12.66
C GLY A 124 6.93 10.70 -12.32
N ILE A 125 7.43 10.06 -11.24
CA ILE A 125 6.98 8.74 -10.80
C ILE A 125 6.18 8.89 -9.50
N GLY A 126 4.94 8.38 -9.51
CA GLY A 126 4.10 8.25 -8.32
C GLY A 126 3.47 6.86 -8.29
N ILE A 127 3.79 6.09 -7.26
CA ILE A 127 3.34 4.71 -7.10
C ILE A 127 2.70 4.56 -5.72
N ARG A 128 1.48 4.04 -5.68
CA ARG A 128 0.81 3.53 -4.48
C ARG A 128 0.18 2.18 -4.81
N ILE A 129 0.27 1.26 -3.87
CA ILE A 129 -0.36 -0.05 -3.92
C ILE A 129 -1.12 -0.22 -2.62
N GLU A 130 -2.42 -0.44 -2.70
CA GLU A 130 -3.34 -0.46 -1.57
C GLU A 130 -4.24 -1.68 -1.61
N ASP A 131 -4.37 -2.31 -0.47
CA ASP A 131 -5.29 -3.42 -0.24
C ASP A 131 -6.10 -3.20 1.03
N ASP A 132 -7.32 -3.72 1.03
CA ASP A 132 -8.20 -3.81 2.20
C ASP A 132 -7.86 -5.06 3.01
N ILE A 133 -7.55 -4.88 4.29
CA ILE A 133 -7.09 -5.94 5.18
C ILE A 133 -8.06 -6.10 6.35
N LEU A 134 -8.69 -7.27 6.44
CA LEU A 134 -9.49 -7.68 7.59
C LEU A 134 -8.58 -8.23 8.67
N VAL A 135 -8.66 -7.66 9.88
CA VAL A 135 -8.04 -8.24 11.07
C VAL A 135 -8.89 -9.42 11.53
N THR A 136 -8.34 -10.62 11.43
CA THR A 136 -9.02 -11.85 11.88
C THR A 136 -8.77 -12.13 13.35
N LYS A 137 -9.31 -13.22 13.88
CA LYS A 137 -9.11 -13.62 15.28
C LYS A 137 -7.64 -13.87 15.62
N ASP A 138 -6.87 -14.42 14.68
CA ASP A 138 -5.51 -14.90 14.91
C ASP A 138 -4.45 -14.23 14.01
N GLY A 139 -4.87 -13.34 13.08
CA GLY A 139 -3.99 -12.71 12.11
C GLY A 139 -4.73 -11.72 11.23
N HIS A 140 -4.65 -11.91 9.92
CA HIS A 140 -5.33 -11.06 8.93
C HIS A 140 -5.80 -11.87 7.73
N GLU A 141 -6.70 -11.26 6.96
CA GLU A 141 -7.09 -11.69 5.61
C GLU A 141 -7.01 -10.50 4.67
N ASN A 142 -6.30 -10.67 3.55
CA ASN A 142 -6.29 -9.68 2.48
C ASN A 142 -7.53 -9.87 1.62
N LEU A 143 -8.48 -8.92 1.70
CA LEU A 143 -9.73 -8.96 0.95
C LEU A 143 -9.53 -8.66 -0.55
N SER A 144 -8.40 -8.03 -0.89
CA SER A 144 -8.01 -7.62 -2.25
C SER A 144 -7.01 -8.57 -2.92
N LYS A 145 -6.77 -9.77 -2.35
CA LYS A 145 -5.72 -10.70 -2.78
C LYS A 145 -5.80 -11.14 -4.25
N ASP A 146 -7.02 -11.14 -4.82
CA ASP A 146 -7.25 -11.57 -6.19
C ASP A 146 -7.05 -10.44 -7.22
N ILE A 147 -6.80 -9.20 -6.76
CA ILE A 147 -6.50 -8.07 -7.63
C ILE A 147 -5.00 -8.05 -7.93
N ILE A 148 -4.63 -8.25 -9.20
CA ILE A 148 -3.24 -8.32 -9.64
C ILE A 148 -2.44 -7.09 -9.17
N LYS A 149 -1.20 -7.34 -8.70
CA LYS A 149 -0.28 -6.30 -8.24
C LYS A 149 1.20 -6.62 -8.42
N SER A 150 1.57 -7.80 -8.91
CA SER A 150 2.96 -8.03 -9.28
C SER A 150 3.27 -7.34 -10.61
N VAL A 151 4.54 -6.94 -10.79
CA VAL A 151 5.01 -6.34 -12.05
C VAL A 151 4.73 -7.28 -13.23
N GLU A 152 4.99 -8.58 -13.04
CA GLU A 152 4.81 -9.60 -14.07
C GLU A 152 3.33 -9.76 -14.45
N ASP A 153 2.43 -9.88 -13.47
CA ASP A 153 0.99 -10.04 -13.73
C ASP A 153 0.41 -8.83 -14.45
N ILE A 154 0.82 -7.61 -14.05
CA ILE A 154 0.40 -6.37 -14.69
C ILE A 154 0.86 -6.34 -16.15
N GLU A 155 2.15 -6.60 -16.42
CA GLU A 155 2.67 -6.59 -17.79
C GLU A 155 2.02 -7.67 -18.66
N ASN A 156 1.79 -8.87 -18.11
CA ASN A 156 1.09 -9.96 -18.80
C ASN A 156 -0.36 -9.59 -19.12
N PHE A 157 -1.09 -9.07 -18.14
CA PHE A 157 -2.48 -8.64 -18.33
C PHE A 157 -2.58 -7.55 -19.41
N MET A 158 -1.77 -6.50 -19.32
CA MET A 158 -1.79 -5.41 -20.28
C MET A 158 -1.29 -5.81 -21.68
N GLY A 159 -0.35 -6.75 -21.75
CA GLY A 159 0.13 -7.33 -23.01
C GLY A 159 -0.93 -8.18 -23.71
N SER A 160 -1.80 -8.86 -22.97
CA SER A 160 -2.87 -9.69 -23.51
C SER A 160 -4.05 -8.90 -24.09
N GLN A 161 -4.13 -7.59 -23.83
CA GLN A 161 -5.19 -6.70 -24.30
C GLN A 161 -4.84 -5.98 -25.64
N ARG A 162 -3.67 -6.30 -26.22
CA ARG A 162 -3.22 -5.80 -27.53
C ARG A 162 -3.36 -6.87 -28.59
#